data_122e45d7bea7178e5c7a171b12e0015c
#
_entry.id   122e45d7bea7178e5c7a171b12e0015c
#
_cell.length_a   1.000
_cell.length_b   1.000
_cell.length_c   1.000
_cell.angle_alpha   90.00
_cell.angle_beta   90.00
_cell.angle_gamma   90.00
#
_symmetry.space_group_name_H-M   'P 1'
#
loop_
_entity.id
_entity.type
_entity.pdbx_description
1 polymer ?
#
loop_
_entity_poly.entity_id
_entity_poly.type
_entity_poly.pdbx_seq_one_letter_code
_entity_poly.pdbx_strand_id
1 'polypeptide(L)'
;MEISASSRERCLTLRLKGELDHHGARGLIQRAEQEIDTTLPLQLALDMSGVTFMDSSGIAVVMRCRQRMRELGGTVTLCHVPTQPRKVFDASGISKLVAME
;
A
#
# COMPACT_ATOMS: atom_id res chain seq x y z
N MET A 1 -1.87 4.99 -12.81
CA MET A 1 -2.39 5.00 -11.42
C MET A 1 -2.24 6.38 -10.82
N GLU A 2 -3.28 6.84 -10.19
CA GLU A 2 -3.25 8.09 -9.45
C GLU A 2 -3.02 7.80 -7.97
N ILE A 3 -2.16 8.61 -7.35
CA ILE A 3 -1.79 8.44 -5.95
C ILE A 3 -1.92 9.78 -5.27
N SER A 4 -2.66 9.84 -4.17
CA SER A 4 -2.70 11.01 -3.32
C SER A 4 -2.24 10.64 -1.92
N ALA A 5 -1.58 11.57 -1.25
CA ALA A 5 -1.01 11.33 0.06
C ALA A 5 -1.53 12.35 1.06
N SER A 6 -1.79 11.91 2.27
CA SER A 6 -2.06 12.79 3.40
C SER A 6 -1.39 12.21 4.64
N SER A 7 -0.92 13.09 5.52
CA SER A 7 -0.24 12.67 6.73
C SER A 7 -0.82 13.42 7.93
N ARG A 8 -1.10 12.68 9.00
CA ARG A 8 -1.63 13.26 10.22
C ARG A 8 -1.22 12.38 11.40
N GLU A 9 -0.65 13.00 12.41
CA GLU A 9 -0.31 12.32 13.67
C GLU A 9 0.50 11.05 13.47
N ARG A 10 1.53 11.14 12.59
CA ARG A 10 2.42 10.04 12.25
C ARG A 10 1.72 8.87 11.54
N CYS A 11 0.56 9.14 10.96
CA CYS A 11 -0.13 8.20 10.08
C CYS A 11 -0.11 8.76 8.67
N LEU A 12 0.57 8.07 7.76
CA LEU A 12 0.60 8.40 6.34
C LEU A 12 -0.47 7.58 5.64
N THR A 13 -1.36 8.23 4.90
CA THR A 13 -2.36 7.56 4.09
C THR A 13 -2.06 7.79 2.62
N LEU A 14 -1.93 6.72 1.86
CA LEU A 14 -1.82 6.78 0.40
C LEU A 14 -3.12 6.25 -0.20
N ARG A 15 -3.80 7.09 -0.96
CA ARG A 15 -5.03 6.72 -1.65
C ARG A 15 -4.70 6.38 -3.09
N LEU A 16 -5.07 5.18 -3.50
CA LEU A 16 -4.71 4.63 -4.81
C LEU A 16 -5.95 4.59 -5.70
N LYS A 17 -5.78 5.01 -6.96
CA LYS A 17 -6.88 4.99 -7.93
C LYS A 17 -6.36 4.50 -9.28
N GLY A 18 -7.05 3.52 -9.84
CA GLY A 18 -6.75 2.97 -11.14
C GLY A 18 -6.27 1.53 -11.09
N GLU A 19 -5.51 1.13 -12.08
CA GLU A 19 -5.00 -0.24 -12.19
C GLU A 19 -3.64 -0.37 -11.49
N LEU A 20 -3.55 -1.35 -10.61
CA LEU A 20 -2.30 -1.68 -9.93
C LEU A 20 -1.67 -2.89 -10.62
N ASP A 21 -1.18 -2.65 -11.81
CA ASP A 21 -0.42 -3.60 -12.61
C ASP A 21 1.08 -3.35 -12.45
N HIS A 22 1.89 -4.07 -13.22
CA HIS A 22 3.34 -3.92 -13.18
C HIS A 22 3.79 -2.47 -13.41
N HIS A 23 3.12 -1.79 -14.33
CA HIS A 23 3.45 -0.41 -14.67
C HIS A 23 3.10 0.56 -13.53
N GLY A 24 1.90 0.43 -13.00
CA GLY A 24 1.44 1.25 -11.88
C GLY A 24 2.23 0.99 -10.60
N ALA A 25 2.66 -0.26 -10.39
CA ALA A 25 3.43 -0.64 -9.21
C ALA A 25 4.75 0.11 -9.09
N ARG A 26 5.46 0.32 -10.20
CA ARG A 26 6.75 1.02 -10.19
C ARG A 26 6.61 2.46 -9.68
N GLY A 27 5.64 3.18 -10.21
CA GLY A 27 5.38 4.55 -9.78
C GLY A 27 4.91 4.63 -8.34
N LEU A 28 4.10 3.66 -7.93
CA LEU A 28 3.60 3.60 -6.56
C LEU A 28 4.73 3.33 -5.56
N ILE A 29 5.62 2.41 -5.85
CA ILE A 29 6.76 2.13 -4.98
C ILE A 29 7.62 3.39 -4.80
N GLN A 30 7.94 4.08 -5.88
CA GLN A 30 8.73 5.32 -5.82
C GLN A 30 8.04 6.38 -4.98
N ARG A 31 6.75 6.59 -5.21
CA ARG A 31 5.98 7.59 -4.48
C ARG A 31 5.87 7.24 -3.00
N ALA A 32 5.61 5.96 -2.71
CA ALA A 32 5.49 5.49 -1.33
C ALA A 32 6.80 5.69 -0.56
N GLU A 33 7.92 5.29 -1.16
CA GLU A 33 9.22 5.47 -0.51
C GLU A 33 9.54 6.94 -0.26
N GLN A 34 9.25 7.82 -1.22
CA GLN A 34 9.41 9.25 -1.07
C GLN A 34 8.58 9.81 0.10
N GLU A 35 7.31 9.45 0.17
CA GLU A 35 6.42 9.93 1.20
C GLU A 35 6.80 9.40 2.58
N ILE A 36 7.19 8.13 2.66
CA ILE A 36 7.66 7.53 3.91
C ILE A 36 8.93 8.22 4.40
N ASP A 37 9.89 8.46 3.51
CA ASP A 37 11.15 9.09 3.86
C ASP A 37 10.97 10.55 4.30
N THR A 38 9.98 11.23 3.75
CA THR A 38 9.69 12.63 4.08
C THR A 38 8.94 12.75 5.41
N THR A 39 7.94 11.90 5.65
CA THR A 39 7.05 12.02 6.80
C THR A 39 7.49 11.19 8.00
N LEU A 40 8.29 10.16 7.80
CA LEU A 40 8.76 9.22 8.83
C LEU A 40 7.59 8.75 9.71
N PRO A 41 6.57 8.12 9.11
CA PRO A 41 5.36 7.74 9.84
C PRO A 41 5.58 6.52 10.71
N LEU A 42 4.70 6.34 11.71
CA LEU A 42 4.61 5.10 12.48
C LEU A 42 3.58 4.15 11.89
N GLN A 43 2.64 4.67 11.10
CA GLN A 43 1.63 3.87 10.42
C GLN A 43 1.51 4.30 8.97
N LEU A 44 1.40 3.33 8.08
CA LEU A 44 1.09 3.56 6.68
C LEU A 44 -0.23 2.87 6.37
N ALA A 45 -1.21 3.65 5.94
CA ALA A 45 -2.48 3.12 5.46
C ALA A 45 -2.51 3.21 3.94
N LEU A 46 -2.73 2.09 3.27
CA LEU A 46 -2.93 2.04 1.83
C LEU A 46 -4.44 1.91 1.57
N ASP A 47 -5.05 3.01 1.17
CA ASP A 47 -6.48 3.04 0.85
C ASP A 47 -6.67 2.60 -0.60
N MET A 48 -7.27 1.44 -0.77
CA MET A 48 -7.39 0.78 -2.06
C MET A 48 -8.77 0.91 -2.68
N SER A 49 -9.64 1.76 -2.12
CA SER A 49 -11.02 1.90 -2.59
C SER A 49 -11.13 2.26 -4.06
N GLY A 50 -10.16 3.01 -4.60
CA GLY A 50 -10.14 3.41 -6.01
C GLY A 50 -9.44 2.45 -6.95
N VAL A 51 -8.93 1.31 -6.46
CA VAL A 51 -8.23 0.34 -7.31
C VAL A 51 -9.25 -0.47 -8.09
N THR A 52 -9.17 -0.40 -9.41
CA THR A 52 -10.11 -1.09 -10.31
C THR A 52 -9.65 -2.48 -10.70
N PHE A 53 -8.35 -2.73 -10.64
CA PHE A 53 -7.76 -4.04 -10.95
C PHE A 53 -6.38 -4.13 -10.31
N MET A 54 -6.03 -5.32 -9.84
CA MET A 54 -4.70 -5.58 -9.29
C MET A 54 -4.20 -6.95 -9.74
N ASP A 55 -2.95 -7.02 -10.19
CA ASP A 55 -2.25 -8.28 -10.39
C ASP A 55 -1.25 -8.52 -9.24
N SER A 56 -0.39 -9.53 -9.38
CA SER A 56 0.58 -9.87 -8.35
C SER A 56 1.61 -8.77 -8.08
N SER A 57 1.73 -7.78 -8.96
CA SER A 57 2.61 -6.63 -8.71
C SER A 57 2.18 -5.85 -7.46
N GLY A 58 0.88 -5.86 -7.13
CA GLY A 58 0.39 -5.24 -5.91
C GLY A 58 0.92 -5.89 -4.65
N ILE A 59 1.16 -7.20 -4.69
CA ILE A 59 1.79 -7.91 -3.57
C ILE A 59 3.20 -7.35 -3.32
N ALA A 60 3.98 -7.19 -4.38
CA ALA A 60 5.33 -6.66 -4.28
C ALA A 60 5.34 -5.24 -3.68
N VAL A 61 4.37 -4.41 -4.07
CA VAL A 61 4.23 -3.06 -3.50
C VAL A 61 4.02 -3.13 -1.99
N VAL A 62 3.09 -3.95 -1.55
CA VAL A 62 2.77 -4.07 -0.12
C VAL A 62 3.96 -4.60 0.66
N MET A 63 4.66 -5.61 0.13
CA MET A 63 5.83 -6.16 0.79
C MET A 63 6.96 -5.13 0.89
N ARG A 64 7.15 -4.31 -0.14
CA ARG A 64 8.15 -3.26 -0.14
C ARG A 64 7.83 -2.18 0.89
N CYS A 65 6.56 -1.78 0.96
CA CYS A 65 6.11 -0.82 1.97
C CYS A 65 6.27 -1.38 3.38
N ARG A 66 5.92 -2.65 3.57
CA ARG A 66 6.06 -3.31 4.87
C ARG A 66 7.52 -3.32 5.32
N GLN A 67 8.43 -3.69 4.43
CA GLN A 67 9.86 -3.72 4.76
C GLN A 67 10.34 -2.33 5.18
N ARG A 68 9.98 -1.30 4.43
CA ARG A 68 10.39 0.06 4.73
C ARG A 68 9.83 0.54 6.06
N MET A 69 8.56 0.25 6.33
CA MET A 69 7.93 0.63 7.59
C MET A 69 8.54 -0.10 8.78
N ARG A 70 8.90 -1.35 8.62
CA ARG A 70 9.57 -2.11 9.69
C ARG A 70 10.91 -1.50 10.06
N GLU A 71 11.66 -0.99 9.11
CA GLU A 71 12.91 -0.30 9.38
C GLU A 71 12.70 0.93 10.25
N LEU A 72 11.52 1.56 10.18
CA LEU A 72 11.15 2.70 11.00
C LEU A 72 10.41 2.31 12.30
N GLY A 73 10.24 1.03 12.54
CA GLY A 73 9.48 0.55 13.70
C GLY A 73 7.96 0.71 13.54
N GLY A 74 7.49 0.84 12.30
CA GLY A 74 6.08 1.10 12.00
C GLY A 74 5.35 -0.09 11.39
N THR A 75 4.09 0.14 11.03
CA THR A 75 3.19 -0.89 10.51
C THR A 75 2.50 -0.43 9.24
N VAL A 76 1.98 -1.40 8.46
CA VAL A 76 1.18 -1.16 7.26
C VAL A 76 -0.20 -1.76 7.45
N THR A 77 -1.22 -1.01 7.04
CA THR A 77 -2.61 -1.47 7.02
C THR A 77 -3.19 -1.26 5.62
N LEU A 78 -3.88 -2.27 5.10
CA LEU A 78 -4.61 -2.17 3.84
C LEU A 78 -6.06 -1.84 4.17
N CYS A 79 -6.58 -0.74 3.58
CA CYS A 79 -7.92 -0.23 3.88
C CYS A 79 -8.80 -0.28 2.64
N HIS A 80 -10.08 -0.60 2.83
CA HIS A 80 -11.10 -0.55 1.78
C HIS A 80 -10.72 -1.35 0.54
N VAL A 81 -10.23 -2.57 0.75
CA VAL A 81 -9.75 -3.43 -0.34
C VAL A 81 -10.93 -3.96 -1.13
N PRO A 82 -11.05 -3.64 -2.44
CA PRO A 82 -12.13 -4.17 -3.28
C PRO A 82 -12.03 -5.68 -3.47
N THR A 83 -13.10 -6.28 -4.00
CA THR A 83 -13.22 -7.74 -4.11
C THR A 83 -12.10 -8.38 -4.92
N GLN A 84 -11.77 -7.82 -6.09
CA GLN A 84 -10.74 -8.44 -6.95
C GLN A 84 -9.33 -8.35 -6.33
N PRO A 85 -8.87 -7.18 -5.86
CA PRO A 85 -7.60 -7.12 -5.12
C PRO A 85 -7.57 -8.01 -3.88
N ARG A 86 -8.68 -8.11 -3.15
CA ARG A 86 -8.75 -8.96 -1.97
C ARG A 86 -8.50 -10.42 -2.31
N LYS A 87 -9.03 -10.90 -3.43
CA LYS A 87 -8.77 -12.28 -3.87
C LYS A 87 -7.28 -12.53 -4.13
N VAL A 88 -6.59 -11.55 -4.70
CA VAL A 88 -5.15 -11.66 -4.95
C VAL A 88 -4.39 -11.69 -3.63
N PHE A 89 -4.73 -10.81 -2.69
CA PHE A 89 -4.08 -10.80 -1.38
C PHE A 89 -4.35 -12.08 -0.61
N ASP A 90 -5.58 -12.57 -0.61
CA ASP A 90 -5.94 -13.80 0.11
C ASP A 90 -5.17 -14.99 -0.45
N ALA A 91 -5.04 -15.10 -1.76
CA ALA A 91 -4.31 -16.19 -2.40
C ALA A 91 -2.82 -16.17 -2.05
N SER A 92 -2.25 -14.98 -1.81
CA SER A 92 -0.83 -14.82 -1.49
C SER A 92 -0.51 -15.07 -0.01
N GLY A 93 -1.51 -15.05 0.86
CA GLY A 93 -1.31 -15.16 2.30
C GLY A 93 -0.80 -13.89 2.96
N ILE A 94 -0.83 -12.76 2.26
CA ILE A 94 -0.27 -11.50 2.77
C ILE A 94 -1.01 -10.99 4.02
N SER A 95 -2.26 -11.41 4.20
CA SER A 95 -3.05 -11.03 5.38
C SER A 95 -2.43 -11.53 6.70
N LYS A 96 -1.51 -12.50 6.62
CA LYS A 96 -0.75 -12.95 7.79
C LYS A 96 0.39 -12.00 8.15
N LEU A 97 0.75 -11.09 7.25
CA LEU A 97 1.89 -10.20 7.40
C LEU A 97 1.48 -8.74 7.60
N VAL A 98 0.34 -8.33 7.08
CA VAL A 98 -0.17 -6.97 7.20
C VAL A 98 -1.64 -7.00 7.59
N ALA A 99 -2.08 -5.97 8.31
CA ALA A 99 -3.48 -5.84 8.69
C ALA A 99 -4.32 -5.44 7.48
N MET A 100 -5.52 -5.97 7.40
CA MET A 100 -6.51 -5.61 6.36
C MET A 100 -7.80 -5.21 7.03
N GLU A 101 -8.29 -4.04 6.69
CA GLU A 101 -9.55 -3.51 7.17
C GLU A 101 -10.59 -3.44 6.07
#